data_3daded3983b214ae7681bb946730fb76
#
_entry.id   3daded3983b214ae7681bb946730fb76
#
_cell.length_a   1.000
_cell.length_b   1.000
_cell.length_c   1.000
_cell.angle_alpha   90.00
_cell.angle_beta   90.00
_cell.angle_gamma   90.00
#
_symmetry.space_group_name_H-M   'P 1'
#
loop_
_entity.id
_entity.type
_entity.pdbx_description
1 polymer ?
#
loop_
_entity_poly.entity_id
_entity_poly.type
_entity_poly.pdbx_seq_one_letter_code
_entity_poly.pdbx_strand_id
1 'polypeptide(L)'
;MLAEVRGILEFNASLLLSPLLMRAPRGDGHPVLALPGFLASDLSMAPLRRYLSELGYDAHGWQMGRNTGGVSRMRAALRDRLAAIHATTGRKVSLVGWSLGGVYARDLALQAPEIVRSVITLGSPFAGDVRATNATRLYEAMSGEAVEGDSELRRAIAGDLPMPATSIYSRADGIVNWRTCLLRSSNTAENIEVYLASHTGLGVNAAALWAVADRLAQAEGQFRHFDRSGPFAIAYAPAENAQSHPKS
;
A
#
# COMPACT_ATOMS: atom_id res chain seq x y z
N MET A 1 -1.48 1.75 21.28
CA MET A 1 -2.65 0.85 21.45
C MET A 1 -3.98 1.57 21.35
N LEU A 2 -4.28 2.62 22.13
CA LEU A 2 -5.56 3.36 22.01
C LEU A 2 -5.82 3.96 20.62
N ALA A 3 -4.77 4.38 19.91
CA ALA A 3 -4.89 4.92 18.55
C ALA A 3 -5.40 3.88 17.54
N GLU A 4 -5.13 2.60 17.76
CA GLU A 4 -5.48 1.52 16.81
C GLU A 4 -6.92 1.02 16.97
N VAL A 5 -7.57 1.26 18.10
CA VAL A 5 -9.01 1.00 18.28
C VAL A 5 -9.85 1.84 17.28
N ARG A 6 -9.30 2.95 16.80
CA ARG A 6 -9.94 3.80 15.78
C ARG A 6 -10.18 3.08 14.44
N GLY A 7 -9.41 2.04 14.12
CA GLY A 7 -9.61 1.26 12.90
C GLY A 7 -11.04 0.71 12.77
N ILE A 8 -11.70 0.33 13.89
CA ILE A 8 -13.09 -0.11 13.89
C ILE A 8 -14.04 1.06 13.55
N LEU A 9 -13.77 2.25 14.10
CA LEU A 9 -14.57 3.45 13.82
C LEU A 9 -14.38 3.89 12.37
N GLU A 10 -13.16 3.81 11.85
CA GLU A 10 -12.84 4.12 10.46
C GLU A 10 -13.52 3.17 9.50
N PHE A 11 -13.56 1.86 9.82
CA PHE A 11 -14.32 0.87 9.06
C PHE A 11 -15.82 1.18 9.03
N ASN A 12 -16.43 1.43 10.21
CA ASN A 12 -17.85 1.79 10.27
C ASN A 12 -18.14 3.10 9.52
N ALA A 13 -17.28 4.10 9.63
CA ALA A 13 -17.40 5.34 8.87
C ALA A 13 -17.34 5.08 7.35
N SER A 14 -16.45 4.18 6.88
CA SER A 14 -16.37 3.84 5.46
C SER A 14 -17.62 3.13 4.95
N LEU A 15 -18.28 2.30 5.78
CA LEU A 15 -19.56 1.68 5.43
C LEU A 15 -20.68 2.74 5.26
N LEU A 16 -20.73 3.73 6.15
CA LEU A 16 -21.69 4.85 6.03
C LEU A 16 -21.41 5.71 4.80
N LEU A 17 -20.13 5.87 4.44
CA LEU A 17 -19.69 6.66 3.29
C LEU A 17 -19.66 5.83 1.98
N SER A 18 -20.10 4.56 2.00
CA SER A 18 -20.07 3.69 0.82
C SER A 18 -20.75 4.29 -0.41
N PRO A 19 -21.92 5.01 -0.32
CA PRO A 19 -22.52 5.63 -1.50
C PRO A 19 -21.61 6.70 -2.14
N LEU A 20 -20.81 7.39 -1.32
CA LEU A 20 -19.82 8.36 -1.81
C LEU A 20 -18.60 7.65 -2.41
N LEU A 21 -18.10 6.61 -1.75
CA LEU A 21 -17.00 5.78 -2.23
C LEU A 21 -17.30 5.14 -3.60
N MET A 22 -18.55 4.77 -3.87
CA MET A 22 -18.96 4.22 -5.16
C MET A 22 -18.97 5.24 -6.31
N ARG A 23 -18.72 6.53 -6.03
CA ARG A 23 -18.49 7.58 -7.04
C ARG A 23 -17.02 7.71 -7.43
N ALA A 24 -16.12 6.96 -6.81
CA ALA A 24 -14.72 6.93 -7.19
C ALA A 24 -14.54 6.50 -8.66
N PRO A 25 -13.44 6.87 -9.29
CA PRO A 25 -13.14 6.44 -10.66
C PRO A 25 -13.23 4.92 -10.80
N ARG A 26 -13.89 4.48 -11.87
CA ARG A 26 -14.10 3.07 -12.17
C ARG A 26 -12.83 2.40 -12.69
N GLY A 27 -12.69 1.12 -12.40
CA GLY A 27 -11.65 0.27 -12.94
C GLY A 27 -11.92 -0.10 -14.40
N ASP A 28 -10.85 -0.47 -15.08
CA ASP A 28 -10.84 -0.97 -16.46
C ASP A 28 -10.79 -2.51 -16.53
N GLY A 29 -11.07 -3.20 -15.43
CA GLY A 29 -11.01 -4.66 -15.31
C GLY A 29 -9.60 -5.24 -15.13
N HIS A 30 -8.56 -4.42 -14.95
CA HIS A 30 -7.22 -4.97 -14.76
C HIS A 30 -7.08 -5.64 -13.36
N PRO A 31 -6.18 -6.64 -13.26
CA PRO A 31 -5.99 -7.37 -12.02
C PRO A 31 -5.27 -6.52 -10.97
N VAL A 32 -5.74 -6.62 -9.71
CA VAL A 32 -5.14 -5.99 -8.55
C VAL A 32 -4.83 -7.04 -7.50
N LEU A 33 -3.57 -7.18 -7.10
CA LEU A 33 -3.15 -8.09 -6.03
C LEU A 33 -3.05 -7.31 -4.72
N ALA A 34 -3.89 -7.70 -3.75
CA ALA A 34 -3.90 -7.13 -2.40
C ALA A 34 -3.02 -7.96 -1.45
N LEU A 35 -2.05 -7.31 -0.80
CA LEU A 35 -1.04 -7.93 0.04
C LEU A 35 -1.23 -7.50 1.51
N PRO A 36 -1.48 -8.45 2.44
CA PRO A 36 -1.79 -8.13 3.83
C PRO A 36 -0.55 -7.75 4.65
N GLY A 37 -0.78 -6.97 5.71
CA GLY A 37 0.24 -6.65 6.71
C GLY A 37 0.66 -7.84 7.56
N PHE A 38 1.64 -7.63 8.43
CA PHE A 38 2.12 -8.65 9.38
C PHE A 38 0.98 -9.13 10.28
N LEU A 39 0.89 -10.44 10.50
CA LEU A 39 -0.17 -11.17 11.20
C LEU A 39 -1.57 -11.07 10.58
N ALA A 40 -1.74 -10.30 9.53
CA ALA A 40 -2.97 -10.21 8.77
C ALA A 40 -3.09 -11.35 7.74
N SER A 41 -4.23 -11.46 7.10
CA SER A 41 -4.51 -12.45 6.06
C SER A 41 -5.40 -11.85 4.97
N ASP A 42 -5.82 -12.65 4.00
CA ASP A 42 -6.79 -12.24 3.00
C ASP A 42 -8.09 -11.70 3.59
N LEU A 43 -8.49 -12.17 4.77
CA LEU A 43 -9.68 -11.67 5.46
C LEU A 43 -9.54 -10.19 5.84
N SER A 44 -8.36 -9.78 6.29
CA SER A 44 -8.08 -8.38 6.63
C SER A 44 -8.13 -7.45 5.41
N MET A 45 -7.82 -7.98 4.23
CA MET A 45 -7.86 -7.24 2.96
C MET A 45 -9.21 -7.37 2.23
N ALA A 46 -10.15 -8.16 2.77
CA ALA A 46 -11.44 -8.42 2.12
C ALA A 46 -12.28 -7.14 1.89
N PRO A 47 -12.35 -6.17 2.83
CA PRO A 47 -13.07 -4.92 2.58
C PRO A 47 -12.50 -4.13 1.39
N LEU A 48 -11.17 -3.99 1.31
CA LEU A 48 -10.51 -3.33 0.19
C LEU A 48 -10.76 -4.08 -1.12
N ARG A 49 -10.58 -5.40 -1.15
CA ARG A 49 -10.81 -6.19 -2.37
C ARG A 49 -12.25 -6.11 -2.84
N ARG A 50 -13.22 -6.20 -1.91
CA ARG A 50 -14.64 -6.05 -2.24
C ARG A 50 -14.92 -4.69 -2.87
N TYR A 51 -14.44 -3.62 -2.25
CA TYR A 51 -14.57 -2.27 -2.79
C TYR A 51 -14.00 -2.15 -4.21
N LEU A 52 -12.80 -2.67 -4.44
CA LEU A 52 -12.18 -2.65 -5.77
C LEU A 52 -12.96 -3.49 -6.78
N SER A 53 -13.48 -4.66 -6.40
CA SER A 53 -14.33 -5.47 -7.28
C SER A 53 -15.64 -4.75 -7.64
N GLU A 54 -16.27 -4.05 -6.71
CA GLU A 54 -17.48 -3.24 -6.95
C GLU A 54 -17.18 -2.03 -7.87
N LEU A 55 -15.94 -1.52 -7.89
CA LEU A 55 -15.48 -0.52 -8.84
C LEU A 55 -15.10 -1.10 -10.20
N GLY A 56 -15.09 -2.43 -10.38
CA GLY A 56 -14.84 -3.08 -11.66
C GLY A 56 -13.39 -3.54 -11.87
N TYR A 57 -12.60 -3.68 -10.81
CA TYR A 57 -11.28 -4.32 -10.86
C TYR A 57 -11.38 -5.84 -10.65
N ASP A 58 -10.44 -6.60 -11.21
CA ASP A 58 -10.25 -8.02 -10.91
C ASP A 58 -9.35 -8.16 -9.65
N ALA A 59 -9.98 -8.09 -8.46
CA ALA A 59 -9.28 -7.98 -7.19
C ALA A 59 -8.91 -9.36 -6.59
N HIS A 60 -7.62 -9.64 -6.52
CA HIS A 60 -7.05 -10.90 -6.02
C HIS A 60 -6.49 -10.76 -4.61
N GLY A 61 -6.62 -11.82 -3.81
CA GLY A 61 -5.89 -11.99 -2.56
C GLY A 61 -4.55 -12.70 -2.77
N TRP A 62 -3.70 -12.63 -1.75
CA TRP A 62 -2.37 -13.25 -1.80
C TRP A 62 -2.41 -14.77 -1.66
N GLN A 63 -3.43 -15.33 -0.98
CA GLN A 63 -3.71 -16.78 -0.86
C GLN A 63 -2.64 -17.60 -0.12
N MET A 64 -1.89 -16.97 0.81
CA MET A 64 -0.84 -17.65 1.57
C MET A 64 -1.15 -17.72 3.08
N GLY A 65 -2.45 -17.60 3.45
CA GLY A 65 -2.89 -17.67 4.84
C GLY A 65 -2.51 -16.43 5.66
N ARG A 66 -2.01 -16.64 6.87
CA ARG A 66 -1.57 -15.55 7.75
C ARG A 66 -0.15 -15.12 7.39
N ASN A 67 0.06 -13.81 7.26
CA ASN A 67 1.38 -13.24 7.00
C ASN A 67 2.24 -13.29 8.27
N THR A 68 3.15 -14.23 8.35
CA THR A 68 4.07 -14.39 9.49
C THR A 68 5.42 -13.73 9.28
N GLY A 69 5.57 -12.91 8.23
CA GLY A 69 6.82 -12.23 7.92
C GLY A 69 7.75 -13.04 7.01
N GLY A 70 9.01 -12.59 6.93
CA GLY A 70 10.04 -13.24 6.12
C GLY A 70 9.98 -12.83 4.65
N VAL A 71 10.41 -11.59 4.33
CA VAL A 71 10.42 -11.09 2.94
C VAL A 71 11.16 -12.05 2.03
N SER A 72 12.38 -12.44 2.39
CA SER A 72 13.19 -13.35 1.57
C SER A 72 12.53 -14.73 1.38
N ARG A 73 11.88 -15.26 2.43
CA ARG A 73 11.18 -16.55 2.38
C ARG A 73 9.96 -16.51 1.46
N MET A 74 9.25 -15.37 1.42
CA MET A 74 8.01 -15.23 0.66
C MET A 74 8.23 -14.88 -0.82
N ARG A 75 9.44 -14.48 -1.22
CA ARG A 75 9.74 -13.94 -2.56
C ARG A 75 9.30 -14.86 -3.69
N ALA A 76 9.69 -16.15 -3.64
CA ALA A 76 9.37 -17.10 -4.70
C ALA A 76 7.85 -17.32 -4.83
N ALA A 77 7.17 -17.61 -3.70
CA ALA A 77 5.74 -17.86 -3.69
C ALA A 77 4.92 -16.63 -4.14
N LEU A 78 5.34 -15.42 -3.75
CA LEU A 78 4.69 -14.19 -4.18
C LEU A 78 4.89 -13.92 -5.68
N ARG A 79 6.09 -14.19 -6.20
CA ARG A 79 6.38 -14.08 -7.64
C ARG A 79 5.54 -15.07 -8.45
N ASP A 80 5.43 -16.32 -7.99
CA ASP A 80 4.61 -17.35 -8.64
C ASP A 80 3.12 -16.93 -8.62
N ARG A 81 2.63 -16.36 -7.51
CA ARG A 81 1.27 -15.83 -7.41
C ARG A 81 1.03 -14.69 -8.39
N LEU A 82 1.95 -13.74 -8.48
CA LEU A 82 1.88 -12.62 -9.43
C LEU A 82 1.88 -13.12 -10.88
N ALA A 83 2.79 -14.03 -11.21
CA ALA A 83 2.90 -14.64 -12.53
C ALA A 83 1.62 -15.41 -12.92
N ALA A 84 1.01 -16.15 -12.00
CA ALA A 84 -0.24 -16.87 -12.23
C ALA A 84 -1.40 -15.91 -12.55
N ILE A 85 -1.53 -14.79 -11.83
CA ILE A 85 -2.55 -13.76 -12.10
C ILE A 85 -2.31 -13.15 -13.49
N HIS A 86 -1.07 -12.77 -13.79
CA HIS A 86 -0.71 -12.22 -15.10
C HIS A 86 -1.01 -13.20 -16.23
N ALA A 87 -0.62 -14.47 -16.09
CA ALA A 87 -0.85 -15.50 -17.11
C ALA A 87 -2.35 -15.75 -17.38
N THR A 88 -3.17 -15.68 -16.33
CA THR A 88 -4.63 -15.89 -16.46
C THR A 88 -5.33 -14.70 -17.14
N THR A 89 -4.87 -13.48 -16.83
CA THR A 89 -5.56 -12.25 -17.28
C THR A 89 -4.96 -11.65 -18.56
N GLY A 90 -3.72 -12.00 -18.89
CA GLY A 90 -2.96 -11.39 -19.99
C GLY A 90 -2.61 -9.92 -19.78
N ARG A 91 -2.82 -9.38 -18.55
CA ARG A 91 -2.67 -7.95 -18.22
C ARG A 91 -1.67 -7.75 -17.09
N LYS A 92 -1.00 -6.60 -17.07
CA LYS A 92 -0.16 -6.24 -15.93
C LYS A 92 -0.99 -6.06 -14.67
N VAL A 93 -0.41 -6.43 -13.52
CA VAL A 93 -1.07 -6.45 -12.21
C VAL A 93 -0.69 -5.20 -11.42
N SER A 94 -1.68 -4.50 -10.88
CA SER A 94 -1.43 -3.47 -9.87
C SER A 94 -1.29 -4.12 -8.49
N LEU A 95 -0.32 -3.64 -7.70
CA LEU A 95 -0.05 -4.16 -6.37
C LEU A 95 -0.53 -3.16 -5.32
N VAL A 96 -1.36 -3.61 -4.38
CA VAL A 96 -1.78 -2.79 -3.23
C VAL A 96 -1.36 -3.51 -1.95
N GLY A 97 -0.41 -2.95 -1.23
CA GLY A 97 0.15 -3.57 -0.03
C GLY A 97 -0.08 -2.74 1.23
N TRP A 98 -0.62 -3.36 2.28
CA TRP A 98 -0.79 -2.74 3.58
C TRP A 98 0.34 -3.14 4.52
N SER A 99 0.98 -2.15 5.18
CA SER A 99 2.05 -2.39 6.15
C SER A 99 3.18 -3.23 5.52
N LEU A 100 3.54 -4.37 6.10
CA LEU A 100 4.52 -5.31 5.52
C LEU A 100 4.15 -5.78 4.11
N GLY A 101 2.86 -5.84 3.79
CA GLY A 101 2.39 -6.15 2.43
C GLY A 101 2.88 -5.16 1.38
N GLY A 102 3.07 -3.88 1.74
CA GLY A 102 3.64 -2.89 0.83
C GLY A 102 5.15 -3.06 0.62
N VAL A 103 5.87 -3.60 1.61
CA VAL A 103 7.27 -4.01 1.43
C VAL A 103 7.35 -5.14 0.42
N TYR A 104 6.46 -6.15 0.52
CA TYR A 104 6.35 -7.22 -0.48
C TYR A 104 5.98 -6.70 -1.87
N ALA A 105 5.03 -5.75 -1.95
CA ALA A 105 4.62 -5.17 -3.23
C ALA A 105 5.81 -4.51 -3.94
N ARG A 106 6.64 -3.79 -3.21
CA ARG A 106 7.83 -3.14 -3.76
C ARG A 106 8.90 -4.16 -4.19
N ASP A 107 9.13 -5.20 -3.39
CA ASP A 107 10.05 -6.28 -3.76
C ASP A 107 9.57 -7.03 -5.02
N LEU A 108 8.29 -7.35 -5.13
CA LEU A 108 7.69 -7.95 -6.33
C LEU A 108 7.86 -7.08 -7.57
N ALA A 109 7.65 -5.78 -7.44
CA ALA A 109 7.81 -4.82 -8.53
C ALA A 109 9.26 -4.76 -9.06
N LEU A 110 10.24 -4.98 -8.18
CA LEU A 110 11.65 -5.08 -8.57
C LEU A 110 11.99 -6.42 -9.21
N GLN A 111 11.33 -7.51 -8.79
CA GLN A 111 11.57 -8.86 -9.33
C GLN A 111 10.95 -9.09 -10.70
N ALA A 112 9.82 -8.45 -10.98
CA ALA A 112 9.03 -8.70 -12.19
C ALA A 112 8.41 -7.39 -12.74
N PRO A 113 9.24 -6.39 -13.07
CA PRO A 113 8.74 -5.07 -13.48
C PRO A 113 7.91 -5.10 -14.78
N GLU A 114 8.14 -6.10 -15.61
CA GLU A 114 7.45 -6.27 -16.89
C GLU A 114 5.98 -6.63 -16.76
N ILE A 115 5.56 -7.24 -15.63
CA ILE A 115 4.19 -7.66 -15.38
C ILE A 115 3.50 -6.85 -14.27
N VAL A 116 4.19 -5.90 -13.65
CA VAL A 116 3.61 -4.97 -12.67
C VAL A 116 3.20 -3.68 -13.34
N ARG A 117 1.93 -3.26 -13.13
CA ARG A 117 1.36 -2.01 -13.66
C ARG A 117 1.68 -0.81 -12.78
N SER A 118 1.44 -0.94 -11.48
CA SER A 118 1.64 0.12 -10.49
C SER A 118 1.77 -0.46 -9.08
N VAL A 119 2.33 0.31 -8.15
CA VAL A 119 2.45 -0.07 -6.74
C VAL A 119 1.82 1.00 -5.85
N ILE A 120 0.92 0.58 -4.97
CA ILE A 120 0.32 1.43 -3.93
C ILE A 120 0.64 0.81 -2.57
N THR A 121 1.21 1.60 -1.67
CA THR A 121 1.52 1.16 -0.30
C THR A 121 0.67 1.92 0.71
N LEU A 122 0.19 1.24 1.74
CA LEU A 122 -0.64 1.78 2.82
C LEU A 122 0.10 1.62 4.15
N GLY A 123 0.64 2.71 4.71
CA GLY A 123 1.37 2.70 5.97
C GLY A 123 2.54 1.71 6.00
N SER A 124 3.32 1.63 4.94
CA SER A 124 4.35 0.59 4.76
C SER A 124 5.75 1.13 5.05
N PRO A 125 6.51 0.51 5.98
CA PRO A 125 7.85 0.97 6.36
C PRO A 125 8.92 0.40 5.41
N PHE A 126 9.11 0.98 4.24
CA PHE A 126 10.08 0.53 3.24
C PHE A 126 11.32 1.44 3.14
N ALA A 127 11.29 2.64 3.72
CA ALA A 127 12.36 3.64 3.59
C ALA A 127 12.95 4.03 4.95
N GLY A 128 14.12 4.67 4.95
CA GLY A 128 14.76 5.20 6.15
C GLY A 128 15.21 4.15 7.16
N ASP A 129 15.35 4.56 8.42
CA ASP A 129 15.68 3.64 9.51
C ASP A 129 14.41 2.93 10.00
N VAL A 130 14.17 1.75 9.46
CA VAL A 130 13.04 0.90 9.84
C VAL A 130 13.08 0.48 11.33
N ARG A 131 14.24 0.56 12.00
CA ARG A 131 14.36 0.29 13.44
C ARG A 131 13.66 1.35 14.30
N ALA A 132 13.41 2.52 13.74
CA ALA A 132 12.69 3.60 14.42
C ALA A 132 11.17 3.34 14.57
N THR A 133 10.68 2.16 14.23
CA THR A 133 9.25 1.81 14.32
C THR A 133 8.97 0.80 15.43
N ASN A 134 7.83 0.95 16.11
CA ASN A 134 7.35 -0.09 17.03
C ASN A 134 7.04 -1.41 16.30
N ALA A 135 6.71 -1.33 15.01
CA ALA A 135 6.47 -2.47 14.14
C ALA A 135 7.71 -3.37 14.00
N THR A 136 8.91 -2.80 13.94
CA THR A 136 10.16 -3.56 13.83
C THR A 136 10.38 -4.44 15.05
N ARG A 137 10.23 -3.90 16.25
CA ARG A 137 10.38 -4.67 17.50
C ARG A 137 9.36 -5.79 17.60
N LEU A 138 8.12 -5.53 17.18
CA LEU A 138 7.07 -6.53 17.15
C LEU A 138 7.36 -7.61 16.11
N TYR A 139 7.81 -7.22 14.93
CA TYR A 139 8.21 -8.14 13.87
C TYR A 139 9.35 -9.06 14.32
N GLU A 140 10.45 -8.50 14.84
CA GLU A 140 11.61 -9.27 15.31
C GLU A 140 11.24 -10.22 16.45
N ALA A 141 10.43 -9.75 17.41
CA ALA A 141 10.00 -10.57 18.54
C ALA A 141 9.11 -11.76 18.14
N MET A 142 8.34 -11.63 17.06
CA MET A 142 7.37 -12.66 16.64
C MET A 142 7.84 -13.50 15.45
N SER A 143 8.66 -12.98 14.56
CA SER A 143 9.19 -13.73 13.42
C SER A 143 10.47 -14.50 13.74
N GLY A 144 11.17 -14.11 14.80
CA GLY A 144 12.51 -14.61 15.12
C GLY A 144 13.58 -14.19 14.10
N GLU A 145 13.22 -13.36 13.12
CA GLU A 145 14.12 -12.84 12.10
C GLU A 145 14.48 -11.39 12.45
N ALA A 146 15.77 -11.09 12.56
CA ALA A 146 16.23 -9.72 12.67
C ALA A 146 15.91 -8.97 11.37
N VAL A 147 15.40 -7.74 11.49
CA VAL A 147 15.20 -6.84 10.33
C VAL A 147 16.55 -6.49 9.65
N GLU A 148 17.65 -6.95 10.22
CA GLU A 148 19.02 -6.78 9.69
C GLU A 148 19.35 -7.61 8.44
N GLY A 149 18.48 -8.52 8.00
CA GLY A 149 18.65 -9.26 6.76
C GLY A 149 18.90 -8.33 5.57
N ASP A 150 19.72 -8.77 4.65
CA ASP A 150 20.14 -8.21 3.36
C ASP A 150 19.97 -6.69 3.20
N SER A 151 21.02 -5.94 3.57
CA SER A 151 21.06 -4.47 3.47
C SER A 151 20.93 -3.96 2.02
N GLU A 152 21.26 -4.82 1.03
CA GLU A 152 21.15 -4.50 -0.39
C GLU A 152 19.69 -4.61 -0.84
N LEU A 153 18.99 -5.67 -0.46
CA LEU A 153 17.56 -5.83 -0.71
C LEU A 153 16.76 -4.68 -0.10
N ARG A 154 17.06 -4.28 1.14
CA ARG A 154 16.37 -3.13 1.77
C ARG A 154 16.62 -1.83 1.02
N ARG A 155 17.86 -1.56 0.59
CA ARG A 155 18.18 -0.38 -0.22
C ARG A 155 17.44 -0.41 -1.56
N ALA A 156 17.37 -1.57 -2.19
CA ALA A 156 16.61 -1.73 -3.43
C ALA A 156 15.11 -1.46 -3.22
N ILE A 157 14.51 -2.05 -2.18
CA ILE A 157 13.08 -1.84 -1.82
C ILE A 157 12.80 -0.36 -1.49
N ALA A 158 13.73 0.35 -0.85
CA ALA A 158 13.60 1.78 -0.53
C ALA A 158 13.79 2.68 -1.76
N GLY A 159 14.43 2.18 -2.82
CA GLY A 159 14.76 2.92 -4.04
C GLY A 159 13.54 3.24 -4.92
N ASP A 160 13.79 3.92 -6.03
CA ASP A 160 12.77 4.24 -7.02
C ASP A 160 12.31 2.98 -7.77
N LEU A 161 11.03 2.92 -8.13
CA LEU A 161 10.46 1.83 -8.90
C LEU A 161 10.32 2.23 -10.39
N PRO A 162 10.48 1.28 -11.33
CA PRO A 162 10.37 1.57 -12.77
C PRO A 162 8.92 1.74 -13.28
N MET A 163 7.93 1.69 -12.39
CA MET A 163 6.51 1.92 -12.70
C MET A 163 5.90 2.93 -11.71
N PRO A 164 4.69 3.45 -11.99
CA PRO A 164 3.99 4.34 -11.08
C PRO A 164 3.91 3.82 -9.66
N ALA A 165 4.27 4.64 -8.69
CA ALA A 165 4.25 4.28 -7.27
C ALA A 165 3.57 5.37 -6.43
N THR A 166 2.69 4.95 -5.51
CA THR A 166 2.03 5.84 -4.56
C THR A 166 2.17 5.30 -3.15
N SER A 167 2.64 6.14 -2.23
CA SER A 167 2.58 5.84 -0.80
C SER A 167 1.47 6.62 -0.13
N ILE A 168 0.52 5.90 0.46
CA ILE A 168 -0.54 6.46 1.29
C ILE A 168 -0.18 6.22 2.74
N TYR A 169 -0.08 7.29 3.51
CA TYR A 169 0.38 7.23 4.90
C TYR A 169 -0.39 8.20 5.80
N SER A 170 -0.19 8.09 7.10
CA SER A 170 -0.74 9.02 8.08
C SER A 170 0.29 9.34 9.16
N ARG A 171 0.39 10.61 9.55
CA ARG A 171 1.20 11.01 10.72
C ARG A 171 0.58 10.56 12.05
N ALA A 172 -0.70 10.17 12.04
CA ALA A 172 -1.40 9.63 13.18
C ALA A 172 -1.32 8.10 13.29
N ASP A 173 -0.52 7.45 12.43
CA ASP A 173 -0.18 6.02 12.52
C ASP A 173 0.56 5.76 13.84
N GLY A 174 -0.03 4.94 14.72
CA GLY A 174 0.52 4.63 16.06
C GLY A 174 1.49 3.44 16.06
N ILE A 175 1.68 2.76 14.93
CA ILE A 175 2.51 1.56 14.79
C ILE A 175 3.76 1.84 13.95
N VAL A 176 3.57 2.38 12.76
CA VAL A 176 4.65 2.66 11.81
C VAL A 176 5.02 4.14 11.84
N ASN A 177 6.30 4.43 11.95
CA ASN A 177 6.79 5.79 11.78
C ASN A 177 6.55 6.24 10.33
N TRP A 178 5.67 7.20 10.12
CA TRP A 178 5.28 7.70 8.82
C TRP A 178 6.46 8.11 7.91
N ARG A 179 7.58 8.56 8.51
CA ARG A 179 8.79 8.92 7.75
C ARG A 179 9.39 7.73 7.00
N THR A 180 9.17 6.51 7.50
CA THR A 180 9.63 5.29 6.83
C THR A 180 8.71 4.86 5.67
N CYS A 181 7.59 5.54 5.47
CA CYS A 181 6.64 5.30 4.39
C CYS A 181 6.87 6.19 3.17
N LEU A 182 7.81 7.14 3.23
CA LEU A 182 7.93 8.17 2.21
C LEU A 182 8.72 7.67 0.99
N LEU A 183 8.13 7.86 -0.18
CA LEU A 183 8.80 7.79 -1.49
C LEU A 183 9.58 9.08 -1.75
N ARG A 184 10.64 8.98 -2.54
CA ARG A 184 11.16 10.16 -3.24
C ARG A 184 10.13 10.55 -4.30
N SER A 185 9.56 11.75 -4.19
CA SER A 185 8.59 12.26 -5.16
C SER A 185 9.26 12.48 -6.53
N SER A 186 8.57 12.07 -7.58
CA SER A 186 9.02 12.19 -8.97
C SER A 186 7.84 12.32 -9.92
N ASN A 187 8.09 12.33 -11.22
CA ASN A 187 7.03 12.32 -12.23
C ASN A 187 6.24 11.00 -12.31
N THR A 188 6.64 9.98 -11.55
CA THR A 188 5.99 8.66 -11.50
C THR A 188 5.76 8.19 -10.06
N ALA A 189 6.07 9.02 -9.06
CA ALA A 189 5.94 8.63 -7.66
C ALA A 189 5.45 9.80 -6.79
N GLU A 190 4.52 9.53 -5.88
CA GLU A 190 3.99 10.53 -4.95
C GLU A 190 3.64 9.96 -3.58
N ASN A 191 3.54 10.87 -2.61
CA ASN A 191 3.09 10.60 -1.26
C ASN A 191 1.72 11.26 -1.02
N ILE A 192 0.77 10.52 -0.44
CA ILE A 192 -0.55 11.00 -0.06
C ILE A 192 -0.70 10.82 1.44
N GLU A 193 -0.70 11.92 2.18
CA GLU A 193 -1.01 11.90 3.61
C GLU A 193 -2.51 11.92 3.82
N VAL A 194 -3.02 10.94 4.56
CA VAL A 194 -4.41 10.89 5.03
C VAL A 194 -4.43 11.30 6.51
N TYR A 195 -5.10 12.40 6.81
CA TYR A 195 -5.19 12.90 8.18
C TYR A 195 -5.91 11.93 9.10
N LEU A 196 -5.39 11.80 10.30
CA LEU A 196 -5.99 11.07 11.42
C LEU A 196 -6.29 9.58 11.14
N ALA A 197 -5.82 8.99 10.04
CA ALA A 197 -5.96 7.55 9.84
C ALA A 197 -5.04 6.78 10.80
N SER A 198 -5.58 5.73 11.44
CA SER A 198 -4.77 4.80 12.23
C SER A 198 -4.06 3.80 11.31
N HIS A 199 -3.05 3.08 11.83
CA HIS A 199 -2.36 2.06 11.06
C HIS A 199 -3.31 0.98 10.54
N THR A 200 -4.14 0.44 11.45
CA THR A 200 -5.15 -0.58 11.12
C THR A 200 -6.26 -0.01 10.27
N GLY A 201 -6.54 1.28 10.38
CA GLY A 201 -7.54 2.00 9.61
C GLY A 201 -7.16 2.23 8.16
N LEU A 202 -5.88 2.41 7.83
CA LEU A 202 -5.45 2.76 6.46
C LEU A 202 -5.99 1.79 5.39
N GLY A 203 -6.19 0.52 5.71
CA GLY A 203 -6.77 -0.47 4.79
C GLY A 203 -8.28 -0.35 4.59
N VAL A 204 -8.98 0.45 5.41
CA VAL A 204 -10.46 0.57 5.42
C VAL A 204 -10.95 2.02 5.53
N ASN A 205 -10.09 2.99 5.74
CA ASN A 205 -10.42 4.41 5.83
C ASN A 205 -10.96 4.93 4.49
N ALA A 206 -12.09 5.63 4.51
CA ALA A 206 -12.77 6.07 3.30
C ALA A 206 -11.89 6.96 2.39
N ALA A 207 -11.11 7.87 2.96
CA ALA A 207 -10.20 8.70 2.17
C ALA A 207 -9.04 7.89 1.57
N ALA A 208 -8.47 6.93 2.33
CA ALA A 208 -7.45 6.04 1.81
C ALA A 208 -8.00 5.17 0.67
N LEU A 209 -9.20 4.59 0.81
CA LEU A 209 -9.88 3.82 -0.23
C LEU A 209 -10.14 4.64 -1.49
N TRP A 210 -10.58 5.89 -1.34
CA TRP A 210 -10.76 6.81 -2.47
C TRP A 210 -9.45 7.08 -3.21
N ALA A 211 -8.37 7.36 -2.46
CA ALA A 211 -7.06 7.58 -3.05
C ALA A 211 -6.55 6.33 -3.79
N VAL A 212 -6.74 5.13 -3.22
CA VAL A 212 -6.41 3.86 -3.92
C VAL A 212 -7.18 3.75 -5.23
N ALA A 213 -8.49 3.99 -5.24
CA ALA A 213 -9.30 3.91 -6.46
C ALA A 213 -8.86 4.92 -7.52
N ASP A 214 -8.59 6.17 -7.15
CA ASP A 214 -8.09 7.19 -8.07
C ASP A 214 -6.73 6.79 -8.68
N ARG A 215 -5.81 6.28 -7.87
CA ARG A 215 -4.49 5.85 -8.35
C ARG A 215 -4.57 4.65 -9.29
N LEU A 216 -5.43 3.68 -8.99
CA LEU A 216 -5.64 2.51 -9.85
C LEU A 216 -6.33 2.85 -11.18
N ALA A 217 -7.18 3.87 -11.20
CA ALA A 217 -7.94 4.25 -12.41
C ALA A 217 -7.08 4.91 -13.51
N GLN A 218 -5.81 5.19 -13.26
CA GLN A 218 -4.93 5.73 -14.27
C GLN A 218 -4.66 4.71 -15.39
N ALA A 219 -4.62 5.17 -16.63
CA ALA A 219 -4.27 4.32 -17.76
C ALA A 219 -2.84 3.77 -17.59
N GLU A 220 -2.60 2.56 -18.10
CA GLU A 220 -1.27 1.94 -18.04
C GLU A 220 -0.21 2.84 -18.68
N GLY A 221 0.91 3.01 -18.00
CA GLY A 221 2.02 3.86 -18.46
C GLY A 221 1.78 5.37 -18.30
N GLN A 222 0.63 5.79 -17.80
CA GLN A 222 0.36 7.19 -17.49
C GLN A 222 0.46 7.44 -15.98
N PHE A 223 0.92 8.64 -15.63
CA PHE A 223 0.93 9.12 -14.27
C PHE A 223 0.49 10.59 -14.22
N ARG A 224 -0.47 10.87 -13.37
CA ARG A 224 -0.86 12.21 -12.94
C ARG A 224 -0.89 12.24 -11.42
N HIS A 225 -0.53 13.36 -10.82
CA HIS A 225 -0.63 13.49 -9.37
C HIS A 225 -2.08 13.41 -8.89
N PHE A 226 -2.24 12.96 -7.66
CA PHE A 226 -3.53 12.84 -7.00
C PHE A 226 -4.21 14.19 -6.84
N ASP A 227 -5.47 14.28 -7.28
CA ASP A 227 -6.31 15.45 -7.07
C ASP A 227 -6.89 15.45 -5.65
N ARG A 228 -6.43 16.38 -4.84
CA ARG A 228 -6.85 16.55 -3.45
C ARG A 228 -8.11 17.38 -3.28
N SER A 229 -8.73 17.85 -4.37
CA SER A 229 -9.93 18.70 -4.34
C SER A 229 -11.25 17.92 -4.28
N GLY A 230 -11.19 16.58 -4.38
CA GLY A 230 -12.35 15.70 -4.45
C GLY A 230 -13.18 15.60 -3.14
N PRO A 231 -14.11 14.63 -3.06
CA PRO A 231 -15.07 14.50 -1.95
C PRO A 231 -14.44 14.38 -0.56
N PHE A 232 -13.20 13.94 -0.48
CA PHE A 232 -12.44 13.78 0.77
C PHE A 232 -11.34 14.82 0.94
N ALA A 233 -11.43 15.99 0.28
CA ALA A 233 -10.40 17.04 0.27
C ALA A 233 -9.87 17.40 1.67
N ILE A 234 -10.76 17.51 2.66
CA ILE A 234 -10.40 17.85 4.05
C ILE A 234 -9.61 16.76 4.77
N ALA A 235 -9.60 15.54 4.23
CA ALA A 235 -8.89 14.40 4.81
C ALA A 235 -7.45 14.26 4.31
N TYR A 236 -7.02 15.07 3.34
CA TYR A 236 -5.68 15.00 2.77
C TYR A 236 -4.84 16.22 3.13
N ALA A 237 -3.55 15.98 3.39
CA ALA A 237 -2.59 17.06 3.46
C ALA A 237 -2.40 17.72 2.07
N PRO A 238 -2.08 19.01 2.01
CA PRO A 238 -1.66 19.65 0.77
C PRO A 238 -0.50 18.89 0.12
N ALA A 239 -0.38 18.97 -1.20
CA ALA A 239 0.77 18.41 -1.88
C ALA A 239 2.05 19.07 -1.32
N GLU A 240 2.98 18.28 -0.82
CA GLU A 240 4.29 18.83 -0.46
C GLU A 240 4.98 19.29 -1.75
N ASN A 241 5.38 20.57 -1.79
CA ASN A 241 6.22 21.05 -2.87
C ASN A 241 7.49 20.22 -2.89
N ALA A 242 7.86 19.64 -4.03
CA ALA A 242 8.99 18.74 -4.24
C ALA A 242 10.38 19.33 -3.85
N GLN A 243 10.43 20.51 -3.24
CA GLN A 243 11.64 21.29 -2.91
C GLN A 243 12.02 21.30 -1.42
N SER A 244 11.23 20.71 -0.52
CA SER A 244 11.52 20.77 0.92
C SER A 244 12.02 19.42 1.48
N HIS A 245 13.12 18.90 0.93
CA HIS A 245 13.96 17.99 1.69
C HIS A 245 15.04 18.82 2.39
N PRO A 246 15.11 18.87 3.73
CA PRO A 246 16.27 19.42 4.40
C PRO A 246 17.48 18.56 3.99
N LYS A 247 18.46 19.19 3.38
CA LYS A 247 19.78 18.60 3.20
C LYS A 247 20.33 18.34 4.60
N SER A 248 20.40 17.10 5.00
CA SER A 248 21.21 16.62 6.15
C SER A 248 22.50 16.06 5.66
#